data_9e668907e0324b247769baba7cfdfd7d
#
_entry.id   9e668907e0324b247769baba7cfdfd7d
#
_cell.length_a   1.000
_cell.length_b   1.000
_cell.length_c   1.000
_cell.angle_alpha   90.00
_cell.angle_beta   90.00
_cell.angle_gamma   90.00
#
_symmetry.space_group_name_H-M   'P 1'
#
loop_
_entity.id
_entity.type
_entity.pdbx_description
1 polymer ?
#
loop_
_entity_poly.entity_id
_entity_poly.type
_entity_poly.pdbx_seq_one_letter_code
_entity_poly.pdbx_strand_id
1 'polypeptide(L)'
;MTPAEIERLRARVEETYKRALDPAELLPDLHRLEQCATPGSEPWLFALRASSEVLLERSPWRASLTARKILSAVPSDDRAWATLGLAQTLLGYYRFAALAYKRALDAAPRNPWYAHNLGHVLDVALNDPKAAVKYLEFAYGSARDSREVAVSYAHALARVGSIAEAEGILKEASVDGMTREMESLARWIKDGAPENLDKSSARPFPVRQTESKPIKRRRDTATKIKDSVQASLERGLVRLPFDDSQRDKARILAADALSLALPHTPKETDARAYAAAVASAIAFVNELPLSSTEIAASFRVSAASVRGYFAELRNQLALQRADARYKGGA
;
A
#
# COMPACT_ATOMS: atom_id res chain seq x y z
N MET A 1 4.00 -30.23 -0.39
CA MET A 1 4.91 -30.33 -1.57
C MET A 1 6.31 -30.66 -1.07
N THR A 2 7.05 -31.48 -1.81
CA THR A 2 8.46 -31.76 -1.54
C THR A 2 9.34 -30.55 -1.92
N PRO A 3 10.55 -30.40 -1.37
CA PRO A 3 11.47 -29.34 -1.76
C PRO A 3 11.73 -29.29 -3.29
N ALA A 4 11.83 -30.45 -3.94
CA ALA A 4 12.03 -30.54 -5.39
C ALA A 4 10.81 -30.05 -6.19
N GLU A 5 9.60 -30.27 -5.70
CA GLU A 5 8.37 -29.76 -6.32
C GLU A 5 8.24 -28.23 -6.16
N ILE A 6 8.67 -27.68 -5.02
CA ILE A 6 8.69 -26.24 -4.76
C ILE A 6 9.67 -25.56 -5.74
N GLU A 7 10.88 -26.11 -5.91
CA GLU A 7 11.85 -25.54 -6.84
C GLU A 7 11.38 -25.64 -8.31
N ARG A 8 10.71 -26.73 -8.69
CA ARG A 8 10.11 -26.83 -10.04
C ARG A 8 8.99 -25.79 -10.24
N LEU A 9 8.15 -25.57 -9.22
CA LEU A 9 7.12 -24.54 -9.27
C LEU A 9 7.76 -23.15 -9.40
N ARG A 10 8.78 -22.86 -8.58
CA ARG A 10 9.54 -21.60 -8.66
C ARG A 10 10.10 -21.37 -10.05
N ALA A 11 10.84 -22.34 -10.61
CA ALA A 11 11.46 -22.21 -11.92
C ALA A 11 10.42 -21.95 -13.02
N ARG A 12 9.28 -22.65 -12.96
CA ARG A 12 8.18 -22.44 -13.91
C ARG A 12 7.58 -21.03 -13.78
N VAL A 13 7.33 -20.56 -12.56
CA VAL A 13 6.79 -19.22 -12.31
C VAL A 13 7.79 -18.16 -12.78
N GLU A 14 9.07 -18.33 -12.49
CA GLU A 14 10.13 -17.41 -12.93
C GLU A 14 10.22 -17.32 -14.45
N GLU A 15 10.15 -18.45 -15.16
CA GLU A 15 10.16 -18.48 -16.61
C GLU A 15 8.92 -17.81 -17.20
N THR A 16 7.74 -18.07 -16.61
CA THR A 16 6.49 -17.43 -17.04
C THR A 16 6.52 -15.94 -16.75
N TYR A 17 7.06 -15.51 -15.59
CA TYR A 17 7.20 -14.10 -15.23
C TYR A 17 8.03 -13.31 -16.24
N LYS A 18 9.10 -13.90 -16.77
CA LYS A 18 9.94 -13.27 -17.80
C LYS A 18 9.22 -13.08 -19.14
N ARG A 19 8.18 -13.89 -19.42
CA ARG A 19 7.45 -13.91 -20.69
C ARG A 19 6.04 -13.36 -20.61
N ALA A 20 5.50 -13.12 -19.41
CA ALA A 20 4.11 -12.71 -19.23
C ALA A 20 3.85 -11.34 -19.84
N LEU A 21 2.80 -11.23 -20.64
CA LEU A 21 2.29 -9.95 -21.14
C LEU A 21 1.66 -9.12 -20.00
N ASP A 22 0.98 -9.79 -19.08
CA ASP A 22 0.48 -9.21 -17.83
C ASP A 22 0.99 -10.00 -16.62
N PRO A 23 2.01 -9.49 -15.91
CA PRO A 23 2.55 -10.17 -14.72
C PRO A 23 1.52 -10.45 -13.62
N ALA A 24 0.39 -9.74 -13.61
CA ALA A 24 -0.65 -9.97 -12.62
C ALA A 24 -1.36 -11.32 -12.73
N GLU A 25 -1.33 -11.95 -13.90
CA GLU A 25 -1.85 -13.29 -14.09
C GLU A 25 -1.09 -14.34 -13.28
N LEU A 26 0.13 -14.04 -12.88
CA LEU A 26 0.98 -14.90 -12.05
C LEU A 26 0.69 -14.82 -10.54
N LEU A 27 -0.11 -13.85 -10.08
CA LEU A 27 -0.38 -13.70 -8.65
C LEU A 27 -0.93 -14.97 -7.97
N PRO A 28 -1.81 -15.79 -8.59
CA PRO A 28 -2.25 -17.05 -8.02
C PRO A 28 -1.11 -18.06 -7.81
N ASP A 29 -0.22 -18.19 -8.81
CA ASP A 29 0.91 -19.12 -8.74
C ASP A 29 1.98 -18.63 -7.77
N LEU A 30 2.25 -17.32 -7.72
CA LEU A 30 3.12 -16.70 -6.72
C LEU A 30 2.58 -16.92 -5.31
N HIS A 31 1.28 -16.74 -5.11
CA HIS A 31 0.66 -17.01 -3.81
C HIS A 31 0.74 -18.50 -3.43
N ARG A 32 0.53 -19.39 -4.38
CA ARG A 32 0.71 -20.84 -4.14
C ARG A 32 2.16 -21.17 -3.75
N LEU A 33 3.14 -20.58 -4.44
CA LEU A 33 4.55 -20.75 -4.12
C LEU A 33 4.87 -20.24 -2.72
N GLU A 34 4.36 -19.05 -2.36
CA GLU A 34 4.47 -18.50 -1.01
C GLU A 34 3.93 -19.43 0.07
N GLN A 35 2.74 -20.02 -0.16
CA GLN A 35 2.11 -20.93 0.82
C GLN A 35 2.85 -22.26 1.00
N CYS A 36 3.50 -22.74 -0.05
CA CYS A 36 4.18 -24.04 -0.03
C CYS A 36 5.64 -23.96 0.40
N ALA A 37 6.27 -22.79 0.27
CA ALA A 37 7.67 -22.59 0.60
C ALA A 37 7.86 -22.23 2.09
N THR A 38 8.99 -22.63 2.66
CA THR A 38 9.35 -22.27 4.04
C THR A 38 9.58 -20.76 4.15
N PRO A 39 8.98 -20.06 5.12
CA PRO A 39 9.23 -18.64 5.33
C PRO A 39 10.72 -18.31 5.45
N GLY A 40 11.17 -17.29 4.72
CA GLY A 40 12.59 -16.91 4.64
C GLY A 40 13.43 -17.70 3.64
N SER A 41 12.91 -18.80 3.06
CA SER A 41 13.61 -19.53 1.98
C SER A 41 13.61 -18.73 0.68
N GLU A 42 14.55 -19.02 -0.22
CA GLU A 42 14.65 -18.32 -1.51
C GLU A 42 13.39 -18.43 -2.37
N PRO A 43 12.69 -19.60 -2.49
CA PRO A 43 11.41 -19.67 -3.19
C PRO A 43 10.32 -18.76 -2.58
N TRP A 44 10.28 -18.68 -1.25
CA TRP A 44 9.35 -17.83 -0.54
C TRP A 44 9.64 -16.33 -0.76
N LEU A 45 10.92 -15.94 -0.67
CA LEU A 45 11.36 -14.58 -0.92
C LEU A 45 11.10 -14.17 -2.37
N PHE A 46 11.39 -15.05 -3.32
CA PHE A 46 11.10 -14.83 -4.74
C PHE A 46 9.61 -14.57 -4.95
N ALA A 47 8.73 -15.43 -4.42
CA ALA A 47 7.29 -15.29 -4.56
C ALA A 47 6.78 -13.93 -4.03
N LEU A 48 7.25 -13.51 -2.86
CA LEU A 48 6.83 -12.24 -2.26
C LEU A 48 7.43 -11.02 -2.98
N ARG A 49 8.70 -11.07 -3.40
CA ARG A 49 9.32 -9.99 -4.16
C ARG A 49 8.59 -9.77 -5.49
N ALA A 50 8.37 -10.83 -6.27
CA ALA A 50 7.63 -10.76 -7.52
C ALA A 50 6.17 -10.28 -7.30
N SER A 51 5.48 -10.80 -6.28
CA SER A 51 4.13 -10.33 -5.94
C SER A 51 4.11 -8.85 -5.57
N SER A 52 5.10 -8.36 -4.81
CA SER A 52 5.15 -6.96 -4.42
C SER A 52 5.39 -6.03 -5.60
N GLU A 53 6.24 -6.42 -6.55
CA GLU A 53 6.49 -5.67 -7.79
C GLU A 53 5.22 -5.57 -8.65
N VAL A 54 4.55 -6.69 -8.89
CA VAL A 54 3.27 -6.72 -9.64
C VAL A 54 2.18 -5.88 -8.97
N LEU A 55 2.16 -5.85 -7.65
CA LEU A 55 1.15 -5.12 -6.88
C LEU A 55 1.42 -3.62 -6.78
N LEU A 56 2.63 -3.13 -7.05
CA LEU A 56 2.98 -1.72 -6.90
C LEU A 56 2.04 -0.79 -7.66
N GLU A 57 1.79 -1.06 -8.93
CA GLU A 57 0.93 -0.21 -9.77
C GLU A 57 -0.56 -0.40 -9.47
N ARG A 58 -0.97 -1.62 -9.16
CA ARG A 58 -2.38 -1.99 -9.00
C ARG A 58 -2.91 -1.75 -7.61
N SER A 59 -2.09 -2.01 -6.60
CA SER A 59 -2.46 -1.91 -5.20
C SER A 59 -1.24 -1.64 -4.31
N PRO A 60 -0.71 -0.39 -4.29
CA PRO A 60 0.47 -0.04 -3.49
C PRO A 60 0.33 -0.42 -2.02
N TRP A 61 -0.89 -0.42 -1.49
CA TRP A 61 -1.17 -0.89 -0.14
C TRP A 61 -0.80 -2.36 0.05
N ARG A 62 -1.27 -3.24 -0.86
CA ARG A 62 -0.93 -4.68 -0.79
C ARG A 62 0.56 -4.90 -1.00
N ALA A 63 1.19 -4.17 -1.93
CA ALA A 63 2.64 -4.19 -2.12
C ALA A 63 3.37 -3.85 -0.82
N SER A 64 2.92 -2.82 -0.08
CA SER A 64 3.52 -2.45 1.21
C SER A 64 3.38 -3.54 2.28
N LEU A 65 2.26 -4.25 2.32
CA LEU A 65 2.08 -5.39 3.23
C LEU A 65 2.99 -6.56 2.87
N THR A 66 3.11 -6.86 1.59
CA THR A 66 4.01 -7.92 1.08
C THR A 66 5.47 -7.60 1.41
N ALA A 67 5.91 -6.37 1.17
CA ALA A 67 7.25 -5.92 1.54
C ALA A 67 7.51 -6.04 3.06
N ARG A 68 6.56 -5.65 3.91
CA ARG A 68 6.68 -5.82 5.37
C ARG A 68 6.75 -7.29 5.78
N LYS A 69 6.07 -8.18 5.08
CA LYS A 69 6.15 -9.61 5.33
C LYS A 69 7.55 -10.15 5.04
N ILE A 70 8.20 -9.70 3.97
CA ILE A 70 9.61 -10.00 3.70
C ILE A 70 10.49 -9.49 4.83
N LEU A 71 10.32 -8.23 5.22
CA LEU A 71 11.13 -7.57 6.25
C LEU A 71 10.96 -8.18 7.64
N SER A 72 9.83 -8.83 7.94
CA SER A 72 9.66 -9.57 9.19
C SER A 72 10.52 -10.85 9.25
N ALA A 73 10.82 -11.44 8.10
CA ALA A 73 11.68 -12.62 8.01
C ALA A 73 13.15 -12.27 7.73
N VAL A 74 13.38 -11.24 6.91
CA VAL A 74 14.70 -10.75 6.49
C VAL A 74 14.76 -9.23 6.66
N PRO A 75 15.05 -8.71 7.87
CA PRO A 75 15.06 -7.26 8.15
C PRO A 75 16.07 -6.45 7.33
N SER A 76 17.10 -7.09 6.78
CA SER A 76 18.13 -6.47 5.96
C SER A 76 17.87 -6.54 4.45
N ASP A 77 16.68 -6.98 4.01
CA ASP A 77 16.35 -7.06 2.59
C ASP A 77 16.19 -5.65 2.01
N ASP A 78 17.20 -5.20 1.27
CA ASP A 78 17.25 -3.87 0.65
C ASP A 78 16.15 -3.67 -0.39
N ARG A 79 15.83 -4.70 -1.18
CA ARG A 79 14.76 -4.65 -2.19
C ARG A 79 13.39 -4.49 -1.55
N ALA A 80 13.13 -5.19 -0.45
CA ALA A 80 11.88 -5.05 0.27
C ALA A 80 11.72 -3.66 0.91
N TRP A 81 12.81 -3.08 1.43
CA TRP A 81 12.82 -1.69 1.89
C TRP A 81 12.55 -0.71 0.76
N ALA A 82 13.17 -0.90 -0.42
CA ALA A 82 12.93 -0.05 -1.58
C ALA A 82 11.49 -0.16 -2.10
N THR A 83 10.95 -1.38 -2.19
CA THR A 83 9.54 -1.62 -2.56
C THR A 83 8.58 -0.97 -1.57
N LEU A 84 8.88 -1.06 -0.27
CA LEU A 84 8.09 -0.38 0.76
C LEU A 84 8.15 1.14 0.57
N GLY A 85 9.34 1.70 0.27
CA GLY A 85 9.52 3.11 -0.04
C GLY A 85 8.66 3.57 -1.22
N LEU A 86 8.70 2.83 -2.33
CA LEU A 86 7.91 3.14 -3.51
C LEU A 86 6.40 3.03 -3.24
N ALA A 87 5.96 1.97 -2.58
CA ALA A 87 4.57 1.80 -2.18
C ALA A 87 4.08 2.96 -1.29
N GLN A 88 4.91 3.40 -0.33
CA GLN A 88 4.58 4.54 0.53
C GLN A 88 4.55 5.87 -0.27
N THR A 89 5.43 6.04 -1.26
CA THR A 89 5.41 7.20 -2.17
C THR A 89 4.10 7.25 -2.96
N LEU A 90 3.69 6.13 -3.55
CA LEU A 90 2.43 6.02 -4.31
C LEU A 90 1.19 6.26 -3.43
N LEU A 91 1.27 5.95 -2.14
CA LEU A 91 0.22 6.19 -1.14
C LEU A 91 0.24 7.61 -0.57
N GLY A 92 1.24 8.44 -0.91
CA GLY A 92 1.39 9.81 -0.38
C GLY A 92 1.99 9.87 1.03
N TYR A 93 2.55 8.78 1.55
CA TYR A 93 3.18 8.72 2.87
C TYR A 93 4.68 9.03 2.80
N TYR A 94 5.03 10.21 2.30
CA TYR A 94 6.39 10.59 1.90
C TYR A 94 7.43 10.50 3.02
N ARG A 95 7.09 10.83 4.27
CA ARG A 95 8.01 10.67 5.41
C ARG A 95 8.38 9.21 5.66
N PHE A 96 7.40 8.30 5.53
CA PHE A 96 7.65 6.87 5.66
C PHE A 96 8.40 6.32 4.44
N ALA A 97 8.12 6.86 3.25
CA ALA A 97 8.88 6.53 2.04
C ALA A 97 10.35 6.88 2.17
N ALA A 98 10.66 8.10 2.60
CA ALA A 98 12.04 8.55 2.84
C ALA A 98 12.76 7.66 3.87
N LEU A 99 12.09 7.27 4.97
CA LEU A 99 12.66 6.36 5.96
C LEU A 99 12.94 4.98 5.35
N ALA A 100 12.02 4.45 4.55
CA ALA A 100 12.18 3.14 3.92
C ALA A 100 13.33 3.15 2.89
N TYR A 101 13.42 4.18 2.04
CA TYR A 101 14.54 4.33 1.11
C TYR A 101 15.87 4.51 1.83
N LYS A 102 15.90 5.23 2.96
CA LYS A 102 17.11 5.34 3.78
C LYS A 102 17.54 3.97 4.30
N ARG A 103 16.60 3.13 4.76
CA ARG A 103 16.90 1.75 5.18
C ARG A 103 17.38 0.88 4.03
N ALA A 104 16.82 1.05 2.82
CA ALA A 104 17.29 0.37 1.62
C ALA A 104 18.74 0.77 1.31
N LEU A 105 19.04 2.06 1.39
CA LEU A 105 20.39 2.59 1.16
C LEU A 105 21.38 2.16 2.26
N ASP A 106 20.96 2.11 3.52
CA ASP A 106 21.77 1.59 4.63
C ASP A 106 22.16 0.10 4.40
N ALA A 107 21.20 -0.71 3.84
CA ALA A 107 21.44 -2.11 3.53
C ALA A 107 22.26 -2.32 2.24
N ALA A 108 22.14 -1.44 1.26
CA ALA A 108 22.89 -1.47 0.00
C ALA A 108 23.45 -0.06 -0.35
N PRO A 109 24.54 0.39 0.32
CA PRO A 109 25.04 1.77 0.25
C PRO A 109 25.55 2.21 -1.13
N ARG A 110 25.83 1.27 -2.02
CA ARG A 110 26.31 1.55 -3.38
C ARG A 110 25.21 1.57 -4.43
N ASN A 111 23.95 1.37 -4.07
CA ASN A 111 22.86 1.35 -5.02
C ASN A 111 22.40 2.79 -5.34
N PRO A 112 22.67 3.30 -6.56
CA PRO A 112 22.33 4.68 -6.92
C PRO A 112 20.82 4.93 -6.98
N TRP A 113 20.03 3.91 -7.28
CA TRP A 113 18.56 4.04 -7.38
C TRP A 113 17.90 4.30 -6.04
N TYR A 114 18.43 3.75 -4.95
CA TYR A 114 17.90 4.02 -3.62
C TYR A 114 18.24 5.45 -3.17
N ALA A 115 19.42 5.92 -3.51
CA ALA A 115 19.81 7.30 -3.27
C ALA A 115 18.98 8.27 -4.13
N HIS A 116 18.79 7.97 -5.42
CA HIS A 116 17.93 8.75 -6.31
C HIS A 116 16.50 8.86 -5.75
N ASN A 117 15.86 7.73 -5.42
CA ASN A 117 14.50 7.73 -4.91
C ASN A 117 14.36 8.49 -3.58
N LEU A 118 15.35 8.34 -2.68
CA LEU A 118 15.38 9.11 -1.44
C LEU A 118 15.51 10.61 -1.71
N GLY A 119 16.46 11.00 -2.55
CA GLY A 119 16.69 12.39 -2.92
C GLY A 119 15.46 13.00 -3.60
N HIS A 120 14.85 12.30 -4.53
CA HIS A 120 13.64 12.75 -5.20
C HIS A 120 12.47 12.99 -4.22
N VAL A 121 12.23 12.05 -3.28
CA VAL A 121 11.19 12.21 -2.25
C VAL A 121 11.50 13.38 -1.32
N LEU A 122 12.76 13.60 -0.95
CA LEU A 122 13.18 14.72 -0.12
C LEU A 122 12.94 16.05 -0.84
N ASP A 123 13.36 16.15 -2.10
CA ASP A 123 13.24 17.37 -2.89
C ASP A 123 11.77 17.71 -3.19
N VAL A 124 11.09 16.82 -3.89
CA VAL A 124 9.78 17.13 -4.49
C VAL A 124 8.63 16.98 -3.50
N ALA A 125 8.65 15.91 -2.70
CA ALA A 125 7.52 15.57 -1.84
C ALA A 125 7.61 16.16 -0.43
N LEU A 126 8.83 16.25 0.12
CA LEU A 126 9.07 16.78 1.47
C LEU A 126 9.56 18.24 1.46
N ASN A 127 9.80 18.82 0.28
CA ASN A 127 10.24 20.20 0.09
C ASN A 127 11.56 20.50 0.82
N ASP A 128 12.50 19.55 0.80
CA ASP A 128 13.83 19.68 1.40
C ASP A 128 14.94 19.44 0.35
N PRO A 129 15.12 20.37 -0.62
CA PRO A 129 16.14 20.23 -1.66
C PRO A 129 17.56 20.22 -1.09
N LYS A 130 17.81 20.90 0.03
CA LYS A 130 19.14 20.90 0.67
C LYS A 130 19.55 19.51 1.15
N ALA A 131 18.62 18.76 1.75
CA ALA A 131 18.90 17.38 2.14
C ALA A 131 18.96 16.43 0.93
N ALA A 132 18.25 16.74 -0.15
CA ALA A 132 18.17 15.92 -1.36
C ALA A 132 19.47 15.91 -2.16
N VAL A 133 20.13 17.08 -2.32
CA VAL A 133 21.30 17.28 -3.18
C VAL A 133 22.35 16.21 -2.98
N LYS A 134 22.77 15.92 -1.74
CA LYS A 134 23.82 14.93 -1.46
C LYS A 134 23.49 13.50 -1.94
N TYR A 135 22.22 13.12 -1.91
CA TYR A 135 21.79 11.80 -2.37
C TYR A 135 21.70 11.75 -3.89
N LEU A 136 21.22 12.83 -4.51
CA LEU A 136 21.12 12.95 -5.95
C LEU A 136 22.50 13.11 -6.60
N GLU A 137 23.42 13.81 -5.97
CA GLU A 137 24.83 13.89 -6.38
C GLU A 137 25.47 12.51 -6.42
N PHE A 138 25.32 11.72 -5.35
CA PHE A 138 25.83 10.35 -5.30
C PHE A 138 25.20 9.48 -6.40
N ALA A 139 23.87 9.58 -6.58
CA ALA A 139 23.17 8.83 -7.61
C ALA A 139 23.65 9.20 -9.01
N TYR A 140 23.80 10.49 -9.30
CA TYR A 140 24.30 11.00 -10.58
C TYR A 140 25.75 10.58 -10.84
N GLY A 141 26.62 10.67 -9.84
CA GLY A 141 28.01 10.23 -9.96
C GLY A 141 28.15 8.73 -10.29
N SER A 142 27.18 7.92 -9.86
CA SER A 142 27.18 6.46 -10.07
C SER A 142 26.35 6.00 -11.30
N ALA A 143 25.44 6.84 -11.81
CA ALA A 143 24.54 6.53 -12.91
C ALA A 143 24.39 7.74 -13.88
N ARG A 144 25.54 8.22 -14.40
CA ARG A 144 25.62 9.43 -15.27
C ARG A 144 24.79 9.32 -16.54
N ASP A 145 24.64 8.11 -17.06
CA ASP A 145 23.86 7.85 -18.28
C ASP A 145 22.35 7.90 -18.07
N SER A 146 21.89 7.97 -16.80
CA SER A 146 20.48 8.05 -16.49
C SER A 146 19.98 9.49 -16.57
N ARG A 147 19.17 9.76 -17.60
CA ARG A 147 18.48 11.06 -17.75
C ARG A 147 17.56 11.38 -16.58
N GLU A 148 16.89 10.38 -16.02
CA GLU A 148 15.99 10.53 -14.88
C GLU A 148 16.76 11.04 -13.64
N VAL A 149 17.92 10.46 -13.36
CA VAL A 149 18.78 10.88 -12.25
C VAL A 149 19.31 12.28 -12.48
N ALA A 150 19.76 12.60 -13.71
CA ALA A 150 20.26 13.91 -14.09
C ALA A 150 19.19 15.00 -13.92
N VAL A 151 17.96 14.75 -14.37
CA VAL A 151 16.82 15.67 -14.24
C VAL A 151 16.50 15.94 -12.76
N SER A 152 16.43 14.89 -11.94
CA SER A 152 16.19 15.04 -10.50
C SER A 152 17.29 15.82 -9.80
N TYR A 153 18.56 15.59 -10.16
CA TYR A 153 19.70 16.29 -9.58
C TYR A 153 19.72 17.77 -10.01
N ALA A 154 19.56 18.06 -11.31
CA ALA A 154 19.49 19.43 -11.80
C ALA A 154 18.32 20.21 -11.17
N HIS A 155 17.16 19.58 -10.97
CA HIS A 155 16.04 20.19 -10.29
C HIS A 155 16.37 20.59 -8.84
N ALA A 156 16.95 19.68 -8.07
CA ALA A 156 17.35 19.97 -6.68
C ALA A 156 18.43 21.04 -6.59
N LEU A 157 19.44 21.03 -7.49
CA LEU A 157 20.47 22.06 -7.59
C LEU A 157 19.88 23.44 -7.85
N ALA A 158 18.96 23.54 -8.82
CA ALA A 158 18.31 24.81 -9.14
C ALA A 158 17.52 25.35 -7.93
N ARG A 159 16.86 24.48 -7.18
CA ARG A 159 16.10 24.85 -5.98
C ARG A 159 16.99 25.34 -4.81
N VAL A 160 18.24 24.91 -4.75
CA VAL A 160 19.18 25.44 -3.75
C VAL A 160 19.97 26.65 -4.26
N GLY A 161 19.68 27.12 -5.47
CA GLY A 161 20.30 28.31 -6.09
C GLY A 161 21.56 28.02 -6.91
N SER A 162 21.97 26.75 -7.09
CA SER A 162 23.13 26.35 -7.92
C SER A 162 22.73 26.28 -9.41
N ILE A 163 22.26 27.40 -9.96
CA ILE A 163 21.67 27.48 -11.32
C ILE A 163 22.68 27.04 -12.40
N ALA A 164 23.91 27.56 -12.37
CA ALA A 164 24.91 27.25 -13.38
C ALA A 164 25.29 25.76 -13.42
N GLU A 165 25.35 25.12 -12.25
CA GLU A 165 25.58 23.68 -12.13
C GLU A 165 24.41 22.87 -12.67
N ALA A 166 23.15 23.26 -12.34
CA ALA A 166 21.96 22.62 -12.86
C ALA A 166 21.87 22.68 -14.39
N GLU A 167 22.22 23.83 -15.00
CA GLU A 167 22.30 23.98 -16.46
C GLU A 167 23.37 23.07 -17.06
N GLY A 168 24.55 22.96 -16.41
CA GLY A 168 25.63 22.09 -16.83
C GLY A 168 25.20 20.61 -16.86
N ILE A 169 24.56 20.13 -15.80
CA ILE A 169 24.02 18.76 -15.71
C ILE A 169 22.99 18.48 -16.81
N LEU A 170 22.05 19.40 -17.03
CA LEU A 170 21.04 19.23 -18.11
C LEU A 170 21.66 19.22 -19.49
N LYS A 171 22.64 20.07 -19.75
CA LYS A 171 23.38 20.11 -21.01
C LYS A 171 24.13 18.80 -21.25
N GLU A 172 24.80 18.25 -20.23
CA GLU A 172 25.49 16.96 -20.32
C GLU A 172 24.50 15.82 -20.62
N ALA A 173 23.36 15.78 -19.90
CA ALA A 173 22.33 14.75 -20.10
C ALA A 173 21.55 14.88 -21.44
N SER A 174 21.64 16.01 -22.12
CA SER A 174 20.90 16.28 -23.37
C SER A 174 21.68 15.94 -24.64
N VAL A 175 22.88 15.39 -24.56
CA VAL A 175 23.75 15.07 -25.71
C VAL A 175 23.02 14.22 -26.77
N ASP A 176 22.22 13.24 -26.33
CA ASP A 176 21.41 12.37 -27.19
C ASP A 176 19.99 12.91 -27.46
N GLY A 177 19.75 14.17 -27.21
CA GLY A 177 18.44 14.85 -27.38
C GLY A 177 17.73 15.17 -26.08
N MET A 178 16.93 16.22 -26.10
CA MET A 178 16.13 16.68 -24.96
C MET A 178 14.77 15.98 -24.93
N THR A 179 14.34 15.58 -23.74
CA THR A 179 12.95 15.19 -23.51
C THR A 179 12.10 16.43 -23.18
N ARG A 180 10.77 16.30 -23.30
CA ARG A 180 9.83 17.38 -22.91
C ARG A 180 10.04 17.85 -21.46
N GLU A 181 10.37 16.92 -20.57
CA GLU A 181 10.62 17.20 -19.16
C GLU A 181 11.89 18.03 -19.00
N MET A 182 12.96 17.63 -19.71
CA MET A 182 14.23 18.37 -19.71
C MET A 182 14.04 19.79 -20.29
N GLU A 183 13.27 19.96 -21.38
CA GLU A 183 12.98 21.27 -21.96
C GLU A 183 12.19 22.15 -20.97
N SER A 184 11.23 21.58 -20.27
CA SER A 184 10.43 22.29 -19.27
C SER A 184 11.29 22.70 -18.08
N LEU A 185 12.16 21.82 -17.62
CA LEU A 185 13.09 22.10 -16.53
C LEU A 185 14.13 23.15 -16.93
N ALA A 186 14.69 23.07 -18.14
CA ALA A 186 15.65 24.04 -18.65
C ALA A 186 15.04 25.45 -18.74
N ARG A 187 13.80 25.58 -19.22
CA ARG A 187 13.08 26.87 -19.23
C ARG A 187 12.88 27.40 -17.81
N TRP A 188 12.40 26.58 -16.91
CA TRP A 188 12.20 26.99 -15.53
C TRP A 188 13.50 27.42 -14.83
N ILE A 189 14.63 26.72 -15.08
CA ILE A 189 15.94 27.11 -14.57
C ILE A 189 16.37 28.46 -15.17
N LYS A 190 16.20 28.63 -16.48
CA LYS A 190 16.52 29.89 -17.18
C LYS A 190 15.72 31.08 -16.66
N ASP A 191 14.49 30.85 -16.22
CA ASP A 191 13.63 31.86 -15.61
C ASP A 191 13.98 32.14 -14.14
N GLY A 192 15.11 31.62 -13.64
CA GLY A 192 15.60 31.82 -12.27
C GLY A 192 15.01 30.86 -11.25
N ALA A 193 14.47 29.74 -11.68
CA ALA A 193 13.90 28.69 -10.83
C ALA A 193 12.93 29.22 -9.75
N PRO A 194 11.90 30.00 -10.13
CA PRO A 194 11.00 30.64 -9.16
C PRO A 194 10.34 29.61 -8.25
N GLU A 195 10.19 29.94 -6.96
CA GLU A 195 9.62 29.04 -5.94
C GLU A 195 8.17 28.57 -6.24
N ASN A 196 7.44 29.32 -7.04
CA ASN A 196 6.09 29.00 -7.49
C ASN A 196 6.11 28.23 -8.81
N LEU A 197 6.61 27.01 -8.82
CA LEU A 197 6.26 26.05 -9.86
C LEU A 197 4.74 25.85 -9.83
N ASP A 198 4.10 26.27 -10.93
CA ASP A 198 2.72 25.87 -11.20
C ASP A 198 2.64 24.33 -11.00
N LYS A 199 1.85 23.91 -10.01
CA LYS A 199 1.75 22.53 -9.55
C LYS A 199 1.36 21.53 -10.65
N SER A 200 1.10 22.02 -11.85
CA SER A 200 0.68 21.25 -13.01
C SER A 200 1.81 20.74 -13.91
N SER A 201 3.01 21.36 -13.90
CA SER A 201 4.02 21.13 -14.95
C SER A 201 5.25 20.32 -14.54
N ALA A 202 5.48 20.06 -13.26
CA ALA A 202 6.69 19.38 -12.78
C ALA A 202 6.40 18.13 -11.94
N ARG A 203 5.54 17.24 -12.42
CA ARG A 203 5.31 15.96 -11.79
C ARG A 203 5.72 14.83 -12.71
N PRO A 204 6.91 14.23 -12.50
CA PRO A 204 7.28 13.01 -13.23
C PRO A 204 6.49 11.78 -12.78
N PHE A 205 5.76 11.86 -11.67
CA PHE A 205 4.82 10.80 -11.27
C PHE A 205 3.41 11.39 -11.16
N PRO A 206 2.37 10.69 -11.66
CA PRO A 206 1.00 11.02 -11.35
C PRO A 206 0.75 10.68 -9.88
N VAL A 207 1.33 11.46 -8.99
CA VAL A 207 0.90 11.47 -7.59
C VAL A 207 -0.54 11.97 -7.65
N ARG A 208 -1.52 11.08 -7.56
CA ARG A 208 -2.87 11.49 -7.21
C ARG A 208 -2.70 12.37 -5.97
N GLN A 209 -2.88 13.67 -6.17
CA GLN A 209 -3.18 14.54 -5.04
C GLN A 209 -4.53 14.08 -4.48
N THR A 210 -4.49 13.12 -3.61
CA THR A 210 -5.35 13.28 -2.46
C THR A 210 -4.72 14.47 -1.76
N GLU A 211 -5.33 15.66 -1.93
CA GLU A 211 -5.10 16.75 -0.99
C GLU A 211 -4.96 16.09 0.37
N SER A 212 -3.82 16.25 1.00
CA SER A 212 -3.62 15.83 2.38
C SER A 212 -4.51 16.73 3.22
N LYS A 213 -5.81 16.41 3.21
CA LYS A 213 -6.73 16.95 4.20
C LYS A 213 -6.14 16.58 5.55
N PRO A 214 -6.01 17.56 6.44
CA PRO A 214 -5.29 17.40 7.70
C PRO A 214 -5.80 16.14 8.41
N ILE A 215 -4.90 15.47 9.14
CA ILE A 215 -5.15 14.24 9.93
C ILE A 215 -6.48 14.26 10.71
N LYS A 216 -7.00 15.42 11.07
CA LYS A 216 -8.35 15.62 11.62
C LYS A 216 -9.46 14.98 10.78
N ARG A 217 -9.46 15.11 9.44
CA ARG A 217 -10.52 14.55 8.58
C ARG A 217 -10.51 13.02 8.48
N ARG A 218 -9.36 12.38 8.64
CA ARG A 218 -9.29 10.92 8.68
C ARG A 218 -9.86 10.36 9.97
N ARG A 219 -9.63 11.04 11.10
CA ARG A 219 -10.27 10.73 12.40
C ARG A 219 -11.78 10.93 12.30
N ASP A 220 -12.24 12.06 11.75
CA ASP A 220 -13.66 12.37 11.61
C ASP A 220 -14.39 11.36 10.70
N THR A 221 -13.77 10.93 9.59
CA THR A 221 -14.37 9.93 8.69
C THR A 221 -14.41 8.54 9.33
N ALA A 222 -13.33 8.11 9.98
CA ALA A 222 -13.30 6.83 10.69
C ALA A 222 -14.29 6.79 11.85
N THR A 223 -14.43 7.89 12.60
CA THR A 223 -15.41 8.05 13.66
C THR A 223 -16.83 8.01 13.09
N LYS A 224 -17.11 8.73 12.02
CA LYS A 224 -18.44 8.71 11.35
C LYS A 224 -18.82 7.32 10.84
N ILE A 225 -17.86 6.59 10.26
CA ILE A 225 -18.10 5.21 9.80
C ILE A 225 -18.41 4.31 10.99
N LYS A 226 -17.62 4.42 12.08
CA LYS A 226 -17.84 3.67 13.31
C LYS A 226 -19.22 3.94 13.88
N ASP A 227 -19.60 5.22 13.99
CA ASP A 227 -20.91 5.63 14.49
C ASP A 227 -22.05 5.15 13.58
N SER A 228 -21.86 5.20 12.26
CA SER A 228 -22.84 4.74 11.28
C SER A 228 -23.04 3.22 11.32
N VAL A 229 -21.94 2.45 11.48
CA VAL A 229 -22.01 0.98 11.66
C VAL A 229 -22.70 0.64 12.96
N GLN A 230 -22.30 1.30 14.08
CA GLN A 230 -22.91 1.07 15.37
C GLN A 230 -24.41 1.37 15.37
N ALA A 231 -24.83 2.52 14.84
CA ALA A 231 -26.23 2.90 14.74
C ALA A 231 -27.03 1.94 13.84
N SER A 232 -26.40 1.39 12.80
CA SER A 232 -27.03 0.40 11.93
C SER A 232 -27.15 -0.96 12.62
N LEU A 233 -26.11 -1.35 13.38
CA LEU A 233 -26.09 -2.58 14.16
C LEU A 233 -27.21 -2.59 15.21
N GLU A 234 -27.34 -1.56 16.02
CA GLU A 234 -28.38 -1.46 17.04
C GLU A 234 -29.79 -1.60 16.43
N ARG A 235 -30.07 -0.90 15.34
CA ARG A 235 -31.35 -0.95 14.66
C ARG A 235 -31.68 -2.32 14.06
N GLY A 236 -30.66 -3.05 13.60
CA GLY A 236 -30.82 -4.38 13.01
C GLY A 236 -30.95 -5.48 14.05
N LEU A 237 -30.18 -5.42 15.14
CA LEU A 237 -30.16 -6.42 16.21
C LEU A 237 -31.51 -6.54 16.92
N VAL A 238 -32.28 -5.45 17.07
CA VAL A 238 -33.63 -5.48 17.66
C VAL A 238 -34.60 -6.37 16.87
N ARG A 239 -34.34 -6.55 15.58
CA ARG A 239 -35.22 -7.33 14.66
C ARG A 239 -34.81 -8.79 14.55
N LEU A 240 -33.69 -9.16 15.16
CA LEU A 240 -33.16 -10.53 15.14
C LEU A 240 -33.42 -11.20 16.48
N PRO A 241 -33.63 -12.53 16.51
CA PRO A 241 -33.90 -13.30 17.72
C PRO A 241 -32.58 -13.54 18.52
N PHE A 242 -31.83 -12.47 18.79
CA PHE A 242 -30.65 -12.49 19.61
C PHE A 242 -31.00 -12.17 21.06
N ASP A 243 -30.44 -12.93 21.99
CA ASP A 243 -30.47 -12.58 23.39
C ASP A 243 -29.54 -11.39 23.72
N ASP A 244 -29.61 -10.87 24.93
CA ASP A 244 -28.85 -9.69 25.32
C ASP A 244 -27.33 -9.96 25.33
N SER A 245 -26.91 -11.17 25.71
CA SER A 245 -25.49 -11.56 25.66
C SER A 245 -24.96 -11.58 24.22
N GLN A 246 -25.73 -12.13 23.29
CA GLN A 246 -25.37 -12.16 21.86
C GLN A 246 -25.35 -10.76 21.24
N ARG A 247 -26.23 -9.86 21.67
CA ARG A 247 -26.21 -8.44 21.26
C ARG A 247 -24.97 -7.71 21.76
N ASP A 248 -24.56 -7.97 23.00
CA ASP A 248 -23.33 -7.41 23.57
C ASP A 248 -22.10 -7.95 22.84
N LYS A 249 -22.09 -9.23 22.54
CA LYS A 249 -21.02 -9.84 21.73
C LYS A 249 -20.96 -9.28 20.31
N ALA A 250 -22.10 -8.92 19.70
CA ALA A 250 -22.13 -8.23 18.42
C ALA A 250 -21.46 -6.84 18.47
N ARG A 251 -21.70 -6.10 19.56
CA ARG A 251 -21.04 -4.80 19.80
C ARG A 251 -19.53 -4.94 19.94
N ILE A 252 -19.08 -5.93 20.70
CA ILE A 252 -17.65 -6.23 20.89
C ILE A 252 -17.01 -6.61 19.55
N LEU A 253 -17.62 -7.56 18.80
CA LEU A 253 -17.11 -7.98 17.50
C LEU A 253 -17.03 -6.81 16.51
N ALA A 254 -18.03 -5.94 16.48
CA ALA A 254 -18.01 -4.74 15.65
C ALA A 254 -16.87 -3.79 16.03
N ALA A 255 -16.63 -3.59 17.33
CA ALA A 255 -15.55 -2.75 17.83
C ALA A 255 -14.18 -3.32 17.46
N ASP A 256 -13.98 -4.62 17.65
CA ASP A 256 -12.75 -5.35 17.31
C ASP A 256 -12.49 -5.27 15.80
N ALA A 257 -13.51 -5.55 14.99
CA ALA A 257 -13.41 -5.50 13.54
C ALA A 257 -13.08 -4.09 13.01
N LEU A 258 -13.63 -3.03 13.61
CA LEU A 258 -13.37 -1.65 13.23
C LEU A 258 -12.07 -1.08 13.82
N SER A 259 -11.53 -1.71 14.88
CA SER A 259 -10.25 -1.31 15.49
C SER A 259 -9.04 -1.88 14.76
N LEU A 260 -9.18 -3.07 14.17
CA LEU A 260 -8.21 -3.60 13.24
C LEU A 260 -8.17 -2.64 12.05
N ALA A 261 -7.08 -1.88 11.87
CA ALA A 261 -6.89 -0.96 10.75
C ALA A 261 -6.88 -1.74 9.42
N LEU A 262 -8.06 -2.11 8.95
CA LEU A 262 -8.27 -3.02 7.83
C LEU A 262 -8.16 -2.29 6.50
N PRO A 263 -7.63 -2.94 5.45
CA PRO A 263 -7.59 -2.39 4.11
C PRO A 263 -9.00 -2.09 3.54
N HIS A 264 -10.04 -2.66 4.13
CA HIS A 264 -11.43 -2.52 3.71
C HIS A 264 -12.31 -1.97 4.83
N THR A 265 -11.96 -0.77 5.36
CA THR A 265 -12.95 -0.01 6.14
C THR A 265 -14.16 0.20 5.25
N PRO A 266 -15.39 -0.22 5.65
CA PRO A 266 -16.57 -0.05 4.82
C PRO A 266 -16.75 1.43 4.50
N LYS A 267 -17.24 1.75 3.30
CA LYS A 267 -17.67 3.11 3.00
C LYS A 267 -18.89 3.43 3.89
N GLU A 268 -19.12 4.70 4.16
CA GLU A 268 -20.29 5.13 4.94
C GLU A 268 -21.60 4.58 4.34
N THR A 269 -21.66 4.47 2.99
CA THR A 269 -22.76 3.88 2.24
C THR A 269 -23.00 2.40 2.55
N ASP A 270 -21.97 1.68 2.98
CA ASP A 270 -21.98 0.23 3.19
C ASP A 270 -22.14 -0.15 4.67
N ALA A 271 -22.23 0.82 5.56
CA ALA A 271 -22.31 0.63 7.01
C ALA A 271 -23.41 -0.36 7.43
N ARG A 272 -24.57 -0.35 6.73
CA ARG A 272 -25.66 -1.29 7.01
C ARG A 272 -25.31 -2.72 6.62
N ALA A 273 -24.66 -2.91 5.47
CA ALA A 273 -24.24 -4.23 5.00
C ALA A 273 -23.15 -4.82 5.89
N TYR A 274 -22.23 -3.96 6.35
CA TYR A 274 -21.19 -4.35 7.29
C TYR A 274 -21.77 -4.72 8.67
N ALA A 275 -22.71 -3.94 9.19
CA ALA A 275 -23.42 -4.26 10.44
C ALA A 275 -24.20 -5.59 10.34
N ALA A 276 -24.83 -5.87 9.18
CA ALA A 276 -25.47 -7.15 8.93
C ALA A 276 -24.48 -8.32 8.87
N ALA A 277 -23.28 -8.09 8.36
CA ALA A 277 -22.22 -9.11 8.37
C ALA A 277 -21.71 -9.40 9.79
N VAL A 278 -21.63 -8.39 10.67
CA VAL A 278 -21.36 -8.59 12.11
C VAL A 278 -22.44 -9.47 12.74
N ALA A 279 -23.71 -9.20 12.47
CA ALA A 279 -24.81 -10.05 12.96
C ALA A 279 -24.70 -11.49 12.42
N SER A 280 -24.32 -11.66 11.14
CA SER A 280 -24.06 -13.00 10.56
C SER A 280 -22.89 -13.71 11.24
N ALA A 281 -21.85 -12.97 11.66
CA ALA A 281 -20.73 -13.53 12.39
C ALA A 281 -21.17 -14.04 13.77
N ILE A 282 -22.00 -13.30 14.48
CA ILE A 282 -22.57 -13.73 15.77
C ILE A 282 -23.48 -14.96 15.58
N ALA A 283 -24.33 -14.98 14.56
CA ALA A 283 -25.15 -16.15 14.26
C ALA A 283 -24.28 -17.40 13.95
N PHE A 284 -23.19 -17.23 13.21
CA PHE A 284 -22.23 -18.30 12.90
C PHE A 284 -21.51 -18.82 14.15
N VAL A 285 -21.02 -17.92 15.01
CA VAL A 285 -20.29 -18.28 16.24
C VAL A 285 -21.20 -19.01 17.23
N ASN A 286 -22.47 -18.56 17.34
CA ASN A 286 -23.44 -19.13 18.28
C ASN A 286 -24.29 -20.25 17.66
N GLU A 287 -23.98 -20.69 16.45
CA GLU A 287 -24.69 -21.77 15.72
C GLU A 287 -26.21 -21.55 15.62
N LEU A 288 -26.61 -20.27 15.47
CA LEU A 288 -28.02 -19.92 15.34
C LEU A 288 -28.57 -20.27 13.95
N PRO A 289 -29.78 -20.77 13.82
CA PRO A 289 -30.39 -21.16 12.54
C PRO A 289 -30.90 -19.94 11.76
N LEU A 290 -30.04 -18.96 11.52
CA LEU A 290 -30.33 -17.73 10.79
C LEU A 290 -29.64 -17.72 9.43
N SER A 291 -30.40 -17.58 8.37
CA SER A 291 -29.89 -17.47 7.02
C SER A 291 -29.36 -16.05 6.72
N SER A 292 -28.39 -15.93 5.81
CA SER A 292 -27.94 -14.63 5.32
C SER A 292 -29.06 -13.78 4.71
N THR A 293 -30.13 -14.39 4.24
CA THR A 293 -31.30 -13.71 3.66
C THR A 293 -32.15 -13.06 4.75
N GLU A 294 -32.40 -13.75 5.84
CA GLU A 294 -33.17 -13.23 6.99
C GLU A 294 -32.41 -12.07 7.66
N ILE A 295 -31.12 -12.24 7.86
CA ILE A 295 -30.27 -11.18 8.40
C ILE A 295 -30.26 -9.97 7.46
N ALA A 296 -30.06 -10.18 6.15
CA ALA A 296 -30.05 -9.11 5.17
C ALA A 296 -31.38 -8.32 5.15
N ALA A 297 -32.52 -9.03 5.25
CA ALA A 297 -33.84 -8.41 5.33
C ALA A 297 -33.98 -7.50 6.58
N SER A 298 -33.46 -7.94 7.74
CA SER A 298 -33.48 -7.17 8.99
C SER A 298 -32.72 -5.85 8.90
N PHE A 299 -31.67 -5.82 8.10
CA PHE A 299 -30.85 -4.64 7.86
C PHE A 299 -31.22 -3.87 6.58
N ARG A 300 -32.17 -4.38 5.77
CA ARG A 300 -32.60 -3.84 4.47
C ARG A 300 -31.42 -3.69 3.50
N VAL A 301 -30.65 -4.75 3.32
CA VAL A 301 -29.48 -4.84 2.43
C VAL A 301 -29.55 -6.11 1.58
N SER A 302 -28.67 -6.24 0.58
CA SER A 302 -28.60 -7.45 -0.23
C SER A 302 -27.90 -8.58 0.53
N ALA A 303 -28.40 -9.82 0.41
CA ALA A 303 -27.75 -10.99 0.99
C ALA A 303 -26.35 -11.24 0.38
N ALA A 304 -26.09 -10.80 -0.85
CA ALA A 304 -24.78 -10.88 -1.48
C ALA A 304 -23.76 -10.00 -0.77
N SER A 305 -24.12 -8.74 -0.46
CA SER A 305 -23.25 -7.81 0.30
C SER A 305 -22.96 -8.35 1.70
N VAL A 306 -23.97 -8.92 2.38
CA VAL A 306 -23.79 -9.52 3.71
C VAL A 306 -22.79 -10.67 3.66
N ARG A 307 -22.92 -11.58 2.69
CA ARG A 307 -21.98 -12.70 2.52
C ARG A 307 -20.55 -12.24 2.22
N GLY A 308 -20.40 -11.20 1.39
CA GLY A 308 -19.08 -10.63 1.08
C GLY A 308 -18.38 -10.13 2.32
N TYR A 309 -19.00 -9.22 3.06
CA TYR A 309 -18.43 -8.68 4.29
C TYR A 309 -18.28 -9.73 5.41
N PHE A 310 -19.18 -10.70 5.50
CA PHE A 310 -19.05 -11.80 6.46
C PHE A 310 -17.81 -12.67 6.16
N ALA A 311 -17.57 -13.00 4.89
CA ALA A 311 -16.36 -13.75 4.50
C ALA A 311 -15.09 -12.99 4.86
N GLU A 312 -15.07 -11.67 4.67
CA GLU A 312 -13.95 -10.82 5.09
C GLU A 312 -13.77 -10.85 6.61
N LEU A 313 -14.82 -10.59 7.39
CA LEU A 313 -14.78 -10.61 8.86
C LEU A 313 -14.31 -11.96 9.41
N ARG A 314 -14.81 -13.05 8.83
CA ARG A 314 -14.43 -14.40 9.21
C ARG A 314 -12.93 -14.66 9.02
N ASN A 315 -12.39 -14.24 7.90
CA ASN A 315 -10.95 -14.39 7.61
C ASN A 315 -10.09 -13.48 8.48
N GLN A 316 -10.51 -12.25 8.68
CA GLN A 316 -9.74 -11.23 9.40
C GLN A 316 -9.66 -11.51 10.90
N LEU A 317 -10.78 -11.91 11.50
CA LEU A 317 -10.87 -12.23 12.92
C LEU A 317 -10.59 -13.72 13.20
N ALA A 318 -10.31 -14.53 12.15
CA ALA A 318 -10.16 -15.99 12.23
C ALA A 318 -11.31 -16.64 12.99
N LEU A 319 -12.56 -16.23 12.70
CA LEU A 319 -13.74 -16.65 13.43
C LEU A 319 -14.00 -18.15 13.25
N GLN A 320 -14.26 -18.83 14.38
CA GLN A 320 -14.62 -20.23 14.44
C GLN A 320 -16.02 -20.40 15.06
N ARG A 321 -16.64 -21.56 14.84
CA ARG A 321 -17.87 -21.92 15.58
C ARG A 321 -17.55 -22.03 17.05
N ALA A 322 -18.45 -21.60 17.91
CA ALA A 322 -18.29 -21.56 19.36
C ALA A 322 -17.06 -20.75 19.84
N ASP A 323 -16.60 -19.75 19.04
CA ASP A 323 -15.47 -18.88 19.41
C ASP A 323 -15.72 -18.20 20.76
N ALA A 324 -14.88 -18.50 21.75
CA ALA A 324 -15.05 -18.04 23.13
C ALA A 324 -15.09 -16.50 23.28
N ARG A 325 -14.47 -15.77 22.33
CA ARG A 325 -14.47 -14.29 22.34
C ARG A 325 -15.86 -13.70 22.11
N TYR A 326 -16.68 -14.37 21.28
CA TYR A 326 -17.94 -13.84 20.78
C TYR A 326 -19.13 -14.79 21.00
N LYS A 327 -18.92 -15.90 21.72
CA LYS A 327 -20.00 -16.77 22.13
C LYS A 327 -20.82 -16.10 23.24
N GLY A 328 -22.14 -16.04 23.07
CA GLY A 328 -23.07 -15.62 24.12
C GLY A 328 -23.05 -16.63 25.27
N GLY A 329 -23.26 -16.16 26.47
CA GLY A 329 -23.46 -17.05 27.64
C GLY A 329 -24.76 -17.85 27.46
N ALA A 330 -24.74 -19.12 27.86
CA ALA A 330 -25.94 -19.92 28.02
C ALA A 330 -26.77 -19.39 29.17
#